data_3885bf55ed34f698e11a601620c236f4
#
_entry.id   3885bf55ed34f698e11a601620c236f4
#
_cell.length_a   1.000
_cell.length_b   1.000
_cell.length_c   1.000
_cell.angle_alpha   90.00
_cell.angle_beta   90.00
_cell.angle_gamma   90.00
#
_symmetry.space_group_name_H-M   'P 1'
#
loop_
_entity.id
_entity.type
_entity.pdbx_description
1 polymer ?
#
loop_
_entity_poly.entity_id
_entity_poly.type
_entity_poly.pdbx_seq_one_letter_code
_entity_poly.pdbx_strand_id
1 'polypeptide(L)'
;DVHAGEVTFQHDVMARAIETINRMHPDVVVVAGDLTTAGYEDEYIEAAGIVAQIEPPKVIIPGNHDARNVGWVHFERYFGNRFSRLRRAFDPVRAERLRATGFTVVGVDSSEPDLDEGRVGRDRYQWIRTQFNEPGDIKIFAIHHHLVSVPGTGRERNIVTDAGDLLAQLTSLDIDLIVSGHKHVPFFWGINGILIANSGTCSTKRLRGLTPSSWNEVEIDASTIKVFLHYPDGRRELAVIFSRKTRALTREAFYMTEDFISSNRLSAVI
;
A
#
# COMPACT_ATOMS: atom_id res chain seq x y z
N ASP A 1 -6.50 -3.07 -2.57
CA ASP A 1 -7.13 -4.18 -3.30
C ASP A 1 -8.58 -3.81 -3.58
N VAL A 2 -8.97 -3.71 -4.87
CA VAL A 2 -10.33 -3.32 -5.32
C VAL A 2 -11.13 -4.54 -5.71
N HIS A 3 -10.55 -5.44 -6.51
CA HIS A 3 -11.19 -6.67 -7.01
C HIS A 3 -12.54 -6.43 -7.73
N ALA A 4 -12.57 -5.47 -8.67
CA ALA A 4 -13.72 -5.33 -9.59
C ALA A 4 -14.01 -6.65 -10.28
N GLY A 5 -15.28 -6.92 -10.53
CA GLY A 5 -15.74 -8.20 -11.11
C GLY A 5 -15.89 -9.35 -10.10
N GLU A 6 -15.51 -9.15 -8.82
CA GLU A 6 -15.70 -10.22 -7.82
C GLU A 6 -17.15 -10.33 -7.37
N VAL A 7 -17.65 -11.57 -7.26
CA VAL A 7 -19.03 -11.85 -6.80
C VAL A 7 -19.31 -11.26 -5.41
N THR A 8 -18.29 -11.15 -4.56
CA THR A 8 -18.42 -10.59 -3.20
C THR A 8 -18.08 -9.12 -3.12
N PHE A 9 -17.94 -8.42 -4.24
CA PHE A 9 -17.66 -6.99 -4.28
C PHE A 9 -18.78 -6.18 -3.59
N GLN A 10 -18.38 -5.21 -2.79
CA GLN A 10 -19.29 -4.39 -1.98
C GLN A 10 -19.31 -2.95 -2.51
N HIS A 11 -20.12 -2.68 -3.52
CA HIS A 11 -20.22 -1.37 -4.17
C HIS A 11 -20.50 -0.23 -3.19
N ASP A 12 -21.38 -0.44 -2.22
CA ASP A 12 -21.76 0.56 -1.23
C ASP A 12 -20.62 0.86 -0.24
N VAL A 13 -19.83 -0.14 0.11
CA VAL A 13 -18.65 0.04 0.99
C VAL A 13 -17.58 0.83 0.24
N MET A 14 -17.31 0.46 -1.01
CA MET A 14 -16.33 1.16 -1.84
C MET A 14 -16.75 2.61 -2.11
N ALA A 15 -18.03 2.85 -2.39
CA ALA A 15 -18.55 4.22 -2.61
C ALA A 15 -18.39 5.09 -1.36
N ARG A 16 -18.69 4.58 -0.16
CA ARG A 16 -18.47 5.32 1.10
C ARG A 16 -16.98 5.58 1.38
N ALA A 17 -16.10 4.64 1.04
CA ALA A 17 -14.67 4.85 1.16
C ALA A 17 -14.20 5.98 0.24
N ILE A 18 -14.62 5.98 -1.03
CA ILE A 18 -14.30 7.03 -2.00
C ILE A 18 -14.84 8.40 -1.53
N GLU A 19 -16.10 8.46 -1.08
CA GLU A 19 -16.67 9.70 -0.54
C GLU A 19 -15.87 10.24 0.63
N THR A 20 -15.44 9.35 1.54
CA THR A 20 -14.61 9.76 2.68
C THR A 20 -13.24 10.25 2.23
N ILE A 21 -12.58 9.55 1.32
CA ILE A 21 -11.29 9.94 0.75
C ILE A 21 -11.39 11.31 0.07
N ASN A 22 -12.41 11.53 -0.75
CA ASN A 22 -12.61 12.81 -1.45
C ASN A 22 -12.85 13.95 -0.47
N ARG A 23 -13.64 13.73 0.60
CA ARG A 23 -13.88 14.74 1.66
C ARG A 23 -12.62 15.08 2.46
N MET A 24 -11.69 14.13 2.61
CA MET A 24 -10.43 14.37 3.32
C MET A 24 -9.42 15.19 2.50
N HIS A 25 -9.58 15.28 1.18
CA HIS A 25 -8.66 15.95 0.26
C HIS A 25 -7.18 15.60 0.48
N PRO A 26 -6.79 14.31 0.50
CA PRO A 26 -5.40 13.94 0.71
C PRO A 26 -4.51 14.46 -0.43
N ASP A 27 -3.22 14.65 -0.14
CA ASP A 27 -2.23 15.08 -1.14
C ASP A 27 -2.05 14.06 -2.27
N VAL A 28 -2.23 12.79 -1.95
CA VAL A 28 -2.12 11.66 -2.89
C VAL A 28 -2.90 10.45 -2.37
N VAL A 29 -3.48 9.69 -3.28
CA VAL A 29 -4.06 8.36 -3.03
C VAL A 29 -3.20 7.31 -3.72
N VAL A 30 -2.82 6.25 -3.00
CA VAL A 30 -2.16 5.09 -3.60
C VAL A 30 -3.17 3.96 -3.71
N VAL A 31 -3.41 3.51 -4.93
CA VAL A 31 -4.19 2.31 -5.22
C VAL A 31 -3.20 1.17 -5.46
N ALA A 32 -3.05 0.32 -4.44
CA ALA A 32 -1.93 -0.61 -4.33
C ALA A 32 -2.19 -1.97 -5.00
N GLY A 33 -2.82 -1.97 -6.18
CA GLY A 33 -3.00 -3.16 -7.02
C GLY A 33 -4.27 -3.96 -6.72
N ASP A 34 -4.39 -5.12 -7.39
CA ASP A 34 -5.56 -5.98 -7.41
C ASP A 34 -6.85 -5.18 -7.69
N LEU A 35 -6.81 -4.43 -8.81
CA LEU A 35 -7.93 -3.64 -9.30
C LEU A 35 -9.04 -4.55 -9.82
N THR A 36 -8.65 -5.65 -10.44
CA THR A 36 -9.49 -6.66 -11.07
C THR A 36 -9.42 -7.99 -10.30
N THR A 37 -10.27 -8.95 -10.66
CA THR A 37 -10.28 -10.30 -10.07
C THR A 37 -9.49 -11.28 -10.92
N ALA A 38 -9.57 -11.18 -12.25
CA ALA A 38 -8.94 -12.10 -13.19
C ALA A 38 -8.25 -11.41 -14.38
N GLY A 39 -8.17 -10.08 -14.40
CA GLY A 39 -7.48 -9.33 -15.44
C GLY A 39 -8.25 -9.21 -16.76
N TYR A 40 -9.55 -9.48 -16.79
CA TYR A 40 -10.35 -9.32 -17.98
C TYR A 40 -10.70 -7.86 -18.27
N GLU A 41 -10.96 -7.54 -19.53
CA GLU A 41 -11.21 -6.17 -19.97
C GLU A 41 -12.46 -5.54 -19.33
N ASP A 42 -13.53 -6.30 -19.16
CA ASP A 42 -14.75 -5.85 -18.50
C ASP A 42 -14.54 -5.49 -17.03
N GLU A 43 -13.72 -6.26 -16.31
CA GLU A 43 -13.30 -5.94 -14.96
C GLU A 43 -12.46 -4.64 -14.91
N TYR A 44 -11.59 -4.41 -15.91
CA TYR A 44 -10.83 -3.17 -16.04
C TYR A 44 -11.71 -1.96 -16.35
N ILE A 45 -12.77 -2.13 -17.14
CA ILE A 45 -13.76 -1.06 -17.40
C ILE A 45 -14.45 -0.68 -16.09
N GLU A 46 -14.88 -1.66 -15.30
CA GLU A 46 -15.48 -1.42 -14.00
C GLU A 46 -14.50 -0.74 -13.04
N ALA A 47 -13.28 -1.29 -12.90
CA ALA A 47 -12.23 -0.75 -12.05
C ALA A 47 -11.89 0.71 -12.42
N ALA A 48 -11.78 1.01 -13.71
CA ALA A 48 -11.53 2.37 -14.19
C ALA A 48 -12.65 3.33 -13.80
N GLY A 49 -13.92 2.89 -13.91
CA GLY A 49 -15.08 3.66 -13.47
C GLY A 49 -15.10 3.94 -11.97
N ILE A 50 -14.65 2.98 -11.16
CA ILE A 50 -14.51 3.13 -9.70
C ILE A 50 -13.38 4.11 -9.37
N VAL A 51 -12.19 3.88 -9.92
CA VAL A 51 -10.99 4.69 -9.63
C VAL A 51 -11.12 6.12 -10.14
N ALA A 52 -11.87 6.35 -11.21
CA ALA A 52 -12.16 7.70 -11.73
C ALA A 52 -12.93 8.57 -10.73
N GLN A 53 -13.69 7.98 -9.81
CA GLN A 53 -14.44 8.71 -8.78
C GLN A 53 -13.54 9.24 -7.64
N ILE A 54 -12.30 8.78 -7.53
CA ILE A 54 -11.32 9.31 -6.58
C ILE A 54 -10.79 10.63 -7.15
N GLU A 55 -11.08 11.75 -6.52
CA GLU A 55 -10.71 13.10 -7.01
C GLU A 55 -9.24 13.45 -6.80
N PRO A 56 -8.62 13.16 -5.63
CA PRO A 56 -7.23 13.52 -5.38
C PRO A 56 -6.24 12.90 -6.38
N PRO A 57 -5.02 13.47 -6.53
CA PRO A 57 -3.95 12.87 -7.32
C PRO A 57 -3.70 11.42 -6.90
N LYS A 58 -3.48 10.54 -7.89
CA LYS A 58 -3.38 9.10 -7.65
C LYS A 58 -2.07 8.53 -8.19
N VAL A 59 -1.52 7.55 -7.46
CA VAL A 59 -0.55 6.59 -7.95
C VAL A 59 -1.24 5.23 -7.96
N ILE A 60 -1.32 4.61 -9.12
CA ILE A 60 -2.01 3.33 -9.32
C ILE A 60 -0.96 2.34 -9.79
N ILE A 61 -0.90 1.19 -9.17
CA ILE A 61 -0.01 0.09 -9.56
C ILE A 61 -0.82 -1.19 -9.75
N PRO A 62 -0.37 -2.13 -10.59
CA PRO A 62 -1.04 -3.42 -10.70
C PRO A 62 -0.69 -4.35 -9.53
N GLY A 63 -1.58 -5.31 -9.27
CA GLY A 63 -1.34 -6.47 -8.44
C GLY A 63 -1.27 -7.76 -9.24
N ASN A 64 -1.17 -8.90 -8.57
CA ASN A 64 -1.07 -10.20 -9.25
C ASN A 64 -2.38 -10.58 -9.96
N HIS A 65 -3.53 -10.17 -9.45
CA HIS A 65 -4.80 -10.39 -10.13
C HIS A 65 -4.91 -9.60 -11.44
N ASP A 66 -4.31 -8.41 -11.47
CA ASP A 66 -4.26 -7.55 -12.66
C ASP A 66 -3.34 -8.09 -13.76
N ALA A 67 -2.39 -8.96 -13.40
CA ALA A 67 -1.43 -9.55 -14.34
C ALA A 67 -1.92 -10.88 -14.94
N ARG A 68 -3.09 -11.37 -14.53
CA ARG A 68 -3.68 -12.61 -15.04
C ARG A 68 -4.18 -12.43 -16.46
N ASN A 69 -4.20 -13.55 -17.19
CA ASN A 69 -4.58 -13.58 -18.60
C ASN A 69 -3.73 -12.59 -19.41
N VAL A 70 -4.28 -11.63 -20.10
CA VAL A 70 -3.55 -10.56 -20.79
C VAL A 70 -3.67 -9.22 -20.06
N GLY A 71 -3.89 -9.25 -18.76
CA GLY A 71 -4.27 -8.11 -17.94
C GLY A 71 -3.31 -6.93 -17.98
N TRP A 72 -1.99 -7.14 -18.13
CA TRP A 72 -1.05 -6.02 -18.29
C TRP A 72 -1.37 -5.10 -19.46
N VAL A 73 -1.87 -5.65 -20.58
CA VAL A 73 -2.28 -4.86 -21.75
C VAL A 73 -3.47 -3.96 -21.38
N HIS A 74 -4.42 -4.53 -20.65
CA HIS A 74 -5.59 -3.77 -20.18
C HIS A 74 -5.19 -2.76 -19.12
N PHE A 75 -4.32 -3.12 -18.16
CA PHE A 75 -3.81 -2.15 -17.18
C PHE A 75 -3.20 -0.92 -17.85
N GLU A 76 -2.28 -1.13 -18.79
CA GLU A 76 -1.61 -0.02 -19.50
C GLU A 76 -2.58 0.84 -20.32
N ARG A 77 -3.63 0.22 -20.85
CA ARG A 77 -4.68 0.91 -21.61
C ARG A 77 -5.55 1.82 -20.74
N TYR A 78 -5.92 1.37 -19.53
CA TYR A 78 -6.86 2.08 -18.66
C TYR A 78 -6.19 2.96 -17.62
N PHE A 79 -5.01 2.60 -17.14
CA PHE A 79 -4.29 3.27 -16.05
C PHE A 79 -2.91 3.80 -16.43
N GLY A 80 -2.42 3.47 -17.61
CA GLY A 80 -1.11 3.92 -18.09
C GLY A 80 0.04 3.05 -17.58
N ASN A 81 1.20 3.67 -17.41
CA ASN A 81 2.43 2.94 -17.11
C ASN A 81 2.37 2.25 -15.74
N ARG A 82 2.78 0.98 -15.69
CA ARG A 82 2.86 0.15 -14.47
C ARG A 82 3.96 0.60 -13.49
N PHE A 83 4.85 1.44 -13.95
CA PHE A 83 5.90 2.11 -13.18
C PHE A 83 5.65 3.60 -13.23
N SER A 84 5.43 4.23 -12.10
CA SER A 84 5.00 5.61 -12.06
C SER A 84 5.70 6.42 -10.96
N ARG A 85 5.78 7.73 -11.18
CA ARG A 85 6.30 8.67 -10.19
C ARG A 85 5.36 9.86 -10.09
N LEU A 86 4.99 10.20 -8.87
CA LEU A 86 4.30 11.44 -8.55
C LEU A 86 5.14 12.23 -7.56
N ARG A 87 5.50 13.46 -7.91
CA ARG A 87 6.18 14.39 -7.01
C ARG A 87 5.37 15.67 -6.87
N ARG A 88 5.32 16.18 -5.64
CA ARG A 88 4.75 17.47 -5.33
C ARG A 88 5.66 18.25 -4.40
N ALA A 89 6.13 19.43 -4.85
CA ALA A 89 6.85 20.36 -4.00
C ALA A 89 5.88 21.05 -3.03
N PHE A 90 6.36 21.35 -1.83
CA PHE A 90 5.64 22.15 -0.86
C PHE A 90 5.94 23.64 -1.07
N ASP A 91 4.98 24.51 -0.73
CA ASP A 91 5.26 25.91 -0.54
C ASP A 91 6.20 26.11 0.67
N PRO A 92 6.88 27.26 0.80
CA PRO A 92 7.87 27.48 1.85
C PRO A 92 7.33 27.30 3.27
N VAL A 93 6.09 27.66 3.55
CA VAL A 93 5.48 27.56 4.88
C VAL A 93 5.26 26.07 5.25
N ARG A 94 4.74 25.32 4.29
CA ARG A 94 4.53 23.88 4.47
C ARG A 94 5.86 23.12 4.56
N ALA A 95 6.83 23.51 3.74
CA ALA A 95 8.18 22.90 3.78
C ALA A 95 8.86 23.08 5.13
N GLU A 96 8.81 24.26 5.72
CA GLU A 96 9.33 24.53 7.06
C GLU A 96 8.58 23.70 8.12
N ARG A 97 7.25 23.71 8.08
CA ARG A 97 6.41 22.99 9.03
C ARG A 97 6.66 21.48 8.99
N LEU A 98 6.84 20.88 7.80
CA LEU A 98 7.04 19.45 7.63
C LEU A 98 8.51 19.04 7.67
N ARG A 99 9.44 20.00 7.64
CA ARG A 99 10.89 19.78 7.49
C ARG A 99 11.20 18.90 6.28
N ALA A 100 10.55 19.23 5.17
CA ALA A 100 10.66 18.50 3.90
C ALA A 100 10.39 19.46 2.75
N THR A 101 11.06 19.27 1.60
CA THR A 101 10.88 20.12 0.41
C THR A 101 9.65 19.76 -0.42
N GLY A 102 9.16 18.55 -0.24
CA GLY A 102 8.02 17.99 -0.94
C GLY A 102 7.80 16.55 -0.54
N PHE A 103 7.08 15.82 -1.38
CA PHE A 103 7.03 14.38 -1.29
C PHE A 103 7.16 13.75 -2.68
N THR A 104 7.72 12.56 -2.72
CA THR A 104 7.82 11.74 -3.92
C THR A 104 7.23 10.36 -3.64
N VAL A 105 6.25 9.94 -4.45
CA VAL A 105 5.70 8.59 -4.47
C VAL A 105 6.19 7.89 -5.72
N VAL A 106 6.81 6.72 -5.56
CA VAL A 106 7.22 5.85 -6.67
C VAL A 106 6.42 4.57 -6.60
N GLY A 107 5.61 4.32 -7.61
CA GLY A 107 4.83 3.10 -7.78
C GLY A 107 5.54 2.11 -8.70
N VAL A 108 5.63 0.86 -8.25
CA VAL A 108 6.35 -0.20 -8.97
C VAL A 108 5.48 -1.43 -9.12
N ASP A 109 5.39 -1.93 -10.34
CA ASP A 109 4.83 -3.24 -10.63
C ASP A 109 5.72 -4.34 -10.08
N SER A 110 5.15 -5.20 -9.27
CA SER A 110 5.79 -6.41 -8.76
C SER A 110 5.09 -7.69 -9.23
N SER A 111 4.10 -7.56 -10.11
CA SER A 111 3.35 -8.72 -10.60
C SER A 111 4.13 -9.46 -11.70
N GLU A 112 3.90 -10.76 -11.76
CA GLU A 112 4.36 -11.64 -12.84
C GLU A 112 3.13 -12.23 -13.56
N PRO A 113 3.16 -12.45 -14.88
CA PRO A 113 2.01 -12.97 -15.63
C PRO A 113 1.52 -14.31 -15.07
N ASP A 114 0.25 -14.37 -14.70
CA ASP A 114 -0.43 -15.58 -14.23
C ASP A 114 0.18 -16.23 -12.96
N LEU A 115 1.00 -15.48 -12.21
CA LEU A 115 1.59 -15.93 -10.96
C LEU A 115 1.03 -15.16 -9.77
N ASP A 116 0.97 -15.82 -8.62
CA ASP A 116 0.63 -15.17 -7.34
C ASP A 116 1.85 -14.59 -6.63
N GLU A 117 3.06 -15.00 -7.05
CA GLU A 117 4.33 -14.50 -6.56
C GLU A 117 4.71 -13.18 -7.23
N GLY A 118 5.39 -12.33 -6.48
CA GLY A 118 5.87 -11.04 -6.98
C GLY A 118 7.38 -11.01 -7.23
N ARG A 119 7.80 -10.11 -8.13
CA ARG A 119 9.19 -9.80 -8.38
C ARG A 119 9.32 -8.39 -8.93
N VAL A 120 10.33 -7.64 -8.47
CA VAL A 120 10.67 -6.33 -9.07
C VAL A 120 11.76 -6.49 -10.13
N GLY A 121 12.80 -7.26 -9.84
CA GLY A 121 13.93 -7.51 -10.72
C GLY A 121 15.04 -6.46 -10.58
N ARG A 122 16.29 -6.91 -10.60
CA ARG A 122 17.47 -6.06 -10.43
C ARG A 122 17.66 -5.04 -11.56
N ASP A 123 17.12 -5.30 -12.73
CA ASP A 123 17.10 -4.40 -13.87
C ASP A 123 16.29 -3.11 -13.58
N ARG A 124 15.32 -3.16 -12.67
CA ARG A 124 14.53 -2.01 -12.26
C ARG A 124 15.17 -1.16 -11.15
N TYR A 125 16.14 -1.68 -10.43
CA TYR A 125 16.72 -0.99 -9.28
C TYR A 125 17.38 0.33 -9.64
N GLN A 126 18.04 0.41 -10.80
CA GLN A 126 18.64 1.68 -11.26
C GLN A 126 17.55 2.70 -11.56
N TRP A 127 16.47 2.30 -12.20
CA TRP A 127 15.33 3.20 -12.45
C TRP A 127 14.73 3.69 -11.12
N ILE A 128 14.46 2.81 -10.17
CA ILE A 128 13.93 3.18 -8.83
C ILE A 128 14.84 4.23 -8.17
N ARG A 129 16.15 4.01 -8.21
CA ARG A 129 17.13 4.94 -7.65
C ARG A 129 17.03 6.34 -8.25
N THR A 130 16.85 6.43 -9.57
CA THR A 130 16.74 7.71 -10.27
C THR A 130 15.44 8.45 -9.98
N GLN A 131 14.41 7.76 -9.51
CA GLN A 131 13.13 8.40 -9.20
C GLN A 131 13.16 9.18 -7.87
N PHE A 132 14.00 8.78 -6.92
CA PHE A 132 14.15 9.44 -5.61
C PHE A 132 15.34 10.42 -5.56
N ASN A 133 15.47 11.25 -6.58
CA ASN A 133 16.59 12.17 -6.77
C ASN A 133 16.40 13.55 -6.12
N GLU A 134 15.25 13.82 -5.50
CA GLU A 134 14.97 15.12 -4.89
C GLU A 134 15.42 15.13 -3.42
N PRO A 135 16.43 15.94 -3.07
CA PRO A 135 16.89 16.02 -1.69
C PRO A 135 15.83 16.68 -0.80
N GLY A 136 15.64 16.12 0.38
CA GLY A 136 14.71 16.66 1.37
C GLY A 136 13.23 16.31 1.16
N ASP A 137 12.88 15.58 0.10
CA ASP A 137 11.51 15.08 -0.05
C ASP A 137 11.22 13.93 0.93
N ILE A 138 9.95 13.84 1.34
CA ILE A 138 9.40 12.63 1.96
C ILE A 138 9.28 11.56 0.87
N LYS A 139 9.91 10.42 1.08
CA LYS A 139 10.02 9.36 0.07
C LYS A 139 9.08 8.19 0.38
N ILE A 140 8.16 7.94 -0.53
CA ILE A 140 7.15 6.89 -0.41
C ILE A 140 7.32 5.90 -1.56
N PHE A 141 7.46 4.63 -1.24
CA PHE A 141 7.54 3.55 -2.21
C PHE A 141 6.25 2.71 -2.17
N ALA A 142 5.60 2.55 -3.31
CA ALA A 142 4.37 1.80 -3.44
C ALA A 142 4.60 0.53 -4.27
N ILE A 143 4.20 -0.61 -3.72
CA ILE A 143 4.33 -1.94 -4.33
C ILE A 143 3.13 -2.78 -3.92
N HIS A 144 2.68 -3.70 -4.77
CA HIS A 144 1.53 -4.54 -4.42
C HIS A 144 1.89 -5.64 -3.42
N HIS A 145 2.85 -6.49 -3.77
CA HIS A 145 3.27 -7.61 -2.91
C HIS A 145 4.08 -7.14 -1.70
N HIS A 146 4.05 -7.91 -0.65
CA HIS A 146 4.79 -7.60 0.57
C HIS A 146 6.31 -7.77 0.40
N LEU A 147 7.09 -6.94 1.11
CA LEU A 147 8.54 -7.13 1.29
C LEU A 147 8.86 -7.96 2.53
N VAL A 148 7.92 -8.01 3.47
CA VAL A 148 8.04 -8.79 4.72
C VAL A 148 6.72 -9.52 4.91
N SER A 149 6.79 -10.80 5.26
CA SER A 149 5.60 -11.62 5.48
C SER A 149 4.73 -11.05 6.59
N VAL A 150 3.43 -10.97 6.35
CA VAL A 150 2.46 -10.61 7.38
C VAL A 150 2.11 -11.85 8.18
N PRO A 151 2.26 -11.84 9.52
CA PRO A 151 1.92 -12.97 10.37
C PRO A 151 0.48 -13.44 10.15
N GLY A 152 0.29 -14.76 10.13
CA GLY A 152 -1.04 -15.38 9.97
C GLY A 152 -1.63 -15.39 8.56
N THR A 153 -0.99 -14.76 7.57
CA THR A 153 -1.50 -14.75 6.19
C THR A 153 -1.07 -15.98 5.36
N GLY A 154 -0.34 -16.90 5.99
CA GLY A 154 0.12 -18.15 5.37
C GLY A 154 1.39 -17.96 4.53
N ARG A 155 1.62 -18.84 3.61
CA ARG A 155 2.86 -19.21 2.94
C ARG A 155 3.74 -18.05 2.40
N GLU A 156 5.03 -18.36 2.27
CA GLU A 156 6.15 -17.53 1.79
C GLU A 156 5.97 -16.93 0.38
N ARG A 157 5.03 -17.45 -0.42
CA ARG A 157 4.69 -16.98 -1.78
C ARG A 157 4.05 -15.59 -1.85
N ASN A 158 3.95 -14.92 -0.72
CA ASN A 158 3.25 -13.63 -0.62
C ASN A 158 4.18 -12.44 -0.67
N ILE A 159 5.46 -12.68 -0.65
CA ILE A 159 6.49 -11.65 -0.74
C ILE A 159 7.12 -11.66 -2.13
N VAL A 160 7.70 -10.54 -2.52
CA VAL A 160 8.53 -10.48 -3.74
C VAL A 160 9.74 -11.41 -3.59
N THR A 161 10.06 -12.14 -4.62
CA THR A 161 11.16 -13.13 -4.61
C THR A 161 12.53 -12.49 -4.37
N ASP A 162 12.69 -11.21 -4.71
CA ASP A 162 13.89 -10.40 -4.49
C ASP A 162 13.74 -9.38 -3.35
N ALA A 163 12.86 -9.66 -2.37
CA ALA A 163 12.53 -8.75 -1.27
C ALA A 163 13.74 -8.26 -0.48
N GLY A 164 14.71 -9.13 -0.20
CA GLY A 164 15.92 -8.77 0.54
C GLY A 164 16.79 -7.75 -0.21
N ASP A 165 17.03 -7.97 -1.49
CA ASP A 165 17.80 -7.06 -2.34
C ASP A 165 17.07 -5.71 -2.50
N LEU A 166 15.75 -5.76 -2.74
CA LEU A 166 14.92 -4.56 -2.85
C LEU A 166 14.90 -3.77 -1.55
N LEU A 167 14.73 -4.42 -0.40
CA LEU A 167 14.72 -3.75 0.90
C LEU A 167 16.07 -3.09 1.19
N ALA A 168 17.19 -3.75 0.87
CA ALA A 168 18.53 -3.16 0.99
C ALA A 168 18.67 -1.91 0.09
N GLN A 169 18.16 -1.96 -1.12
CA GLN A 169 18.13 -0.83 -2.04
C GLN A 169 17.30 0.34 -1.47
N LEU A 170 16.08 0.08 -1.00
CA LEU A 170 15.19 1.10 -0.43
C LEU A 170 15.76 1.71 0.85
N THR A 171 16.44 0.91 1.68
CA THR A 171 17.17 1.39 2.86
C THR A 171 18.28 2.37 2.45
N SER A 172 19.05 2.05 1.41
CA SER A 172 20.13 2.93 0.91
C SER A 172 19.63 4.24 0.31
N LEU A 173 18.37 4.32 -0.04
CA LEU A 173 17.71 5.52 -0.56
C LEU A 173 17.03 6.37 0.53
N ASP A 174 17.13 5.95 1.79
CA ASP A 174 16.45 6.59 2.92
C ASP A 174 14.93 6.73 2.70
N ILE A 175 14.27 5.66 2.24
CA ILE A 175 12.82 5.66 2.09
C ILE A 175 12.16 5.83 3.47
N ASP A 176 11.14 6.69 3.55
CA ASP A 176 10.39 6.95 4.80
C ASP A 176 9.28 5.93 5.01
N LEU A 177 8.56 5.60 3.92
CA LEU A 177 7.36 4.78 3.95
C LEU A 177 7.30 3.83 2.75
N ILE A 178 6.99 2.57 3.02
CA ILE A 178 6.60 1.59 2.00
C ILE A 178 5.11 1.25 2.21
N VAL A 179 4.31 1.30 1.15
CA VAL A 179 2.90 0.93 1.18
C VAL A 179 2.63 -0.25 0.26
N SER A 180 1.79 -1.19 0.71
CA SER A 180 1.41 -2.37 -0.08
C SER A 180 -0.02 -2.84 0.20
N GLY A 181 -0.54 -3.72 -0.65
CA GLY A 181 -1.83 -4.39 -0.52
C GLY A 181 -1.70 -5.91 -0.36
N HIS A 182 -2.35 -6.69 -1.24
CA HIS A 182 -2.20 -8.11 -1.53
C HIS A 182 -2.91 -9.09 -0.57
N LYS A 183 -2.73 -9.01 0.73
CA LYS A 183 -3.29 -10.03 1.64
C LYS A 183 -4.52 -9.59 2.40
N HIS A 184 -5.01 -8.39 2.14
CA HIS A 184 -6.20 -7.83 2.78
C HIS A 184 -6.09 -7.72 4.32
N VAL A 185 -4.85 -7.75 4.84
CA VAL A 185 -4.57 -7.65 6.28
C VAL A 185 -3.71 -6.43 6.53
N PRO A 186 -4.22 -5.39 7.19
CA PRO A 186 -3.40 -4.28 7.60
C PRO A 186 -2.33 -4.75 8.58
N PHE A 187 -1.09 -4.43 8.31
CA PHE A 187 0.04 -4.77 9.16
C PHE A 187 1.18 -3.77 9.01
N PHE A 188 1.93 -3.55 10.09
CA PHE A 188 2.93 -2.50 10.15
C PHE A 188 4.26 -3.01 10.68
N TRP A 189 5.34 -2.69 9.95
CA TRP A 189 6.69 -3.02 10.34
C TRP A 189 7.56 -1.75 10.43
N GLY A 190 8.42 -1.65 11.45
CA GLY A 190 9.53 -0.70 11.49
C GLY A 190 10.83 -1.45 11.22
N ILE A 191 11.32 -1.42 9.99
CA ILE A 191 12.49 -2.19 9.58
C ILE A 191 13.50 -1.27 8.90
N ASN A 192 14.76 -1.35 9.30
CA ASN A 192 15.87 -0.56 8.74
C ASN A 192 15.59 0.96 8.69
N GLY A 193 14.83 1.47 9.65
CA GLY A 193 14.44 2.87 9.66
C GLY A 193 13.32 3.23 8.68
N ILE A 194 12.62 2.26 8.11
CA ILE A 194 11.49 2.45 7.20
C ILE A 194 10.22 1.98 7.88
N LEU A 195 9.14 2.76 7.76
CA LEU A 195 7.81 2.26 8.08
C LEU A 195 7.26 1.48 6.87
N ILE A 196 6.90 0.22 7.06
CA ILE A 196 6.19 -0.58 6.07
C ILE A 196 4.73 -0.67 6.52
N ALA A 197 3.80 -0.24 5.68
CA ALA A 197 2.37 -0.21 5.97
C ALA A 197 1.60 -1.01 4.90
N ASN A 198 1.21 -2.23 5.27
CA ASN A 198 0.32 -3.02 4.44
C ASN A 198 -1.13 -2.60 4.69
N SER A 199 -1.95 -2.50 3.65
CA SER A 199 -3.35 -2.14 3.80
C SER A 199 -4.27 -3.36 3.75
N GLY A 200 -5.48 -3.20 4.28
CA GLY A 200 -6.58 -4.13 4.09
C GLY A 200 -7.25 -3.97 2.73
N THR A 201 -8.50 -4.38 2.63
CA THR A 201 -9.38 -4.13 1.49
C THR A 201 -10.65 -3.42 1.95
N CYS A 202 -11.15 -2.49 1.15
CA CYS A 202 -12.41 -1.78 1.44
C CYS A 202 -13.56 -2.16 0.48
N SER A 203 -13.41 -3.18 -0.33
CA SER A 203 -14.31 -3.46 -1.43
C SER A 203 -14.82 -4.90 -1.50
N THR A 204 -14.18 -5.84 -0.82
CA THR A 204 -14.53 -7.26 -0.91
C THR A 204 -14.69 -7.94 0.44
N LYS A 205 -15.47 -9.02 0.48
CA LYS A 205 -15.59 -9.91 1.65
C LYS A 205 -14.48 -10.97 1.71
N ARG A 206 -13.50 -10.94 0.82
CA ARG A 206 -12.31 -11.81 0.87
C ARG A 206 -11.37 -11.40 1.99
N LEU A 207 -11.87 -11.45 3.20
CA LEU A 207 -11.11 -11.13 4.40
C LEU A 207 -10.32 -12.36 4.86
N ARG A 208 -9.17 -12.12 5.50
CA ARG A 208 -8.35 -13.17 6.08
C ARG A 208 -8.41 -13.10 7.60
N GLY A 209 -8.66 -14.26 8.22
CA GLY A 209 -8.84 -14.34 9.67
C GLY A 209 -10.05 -13.53 10.15
N LEU A 210 -9.88 -12.85 11.27
CA LEU A 210 -10.90 -11.98 11.87
C LEU A 210 -10.68 -10.48 11.53
N THR A 211 -9.80 -10.17 10.57
CA THR A 211 -9.50 -8.79 10.21
C THR A 211 -10.66 -8.18 9.45
N PRO A 212 -11.26 -7.08 9.93
CA PRO A 212 -12.35 -6.41 9.23
C PRO A 212 -11.84 -5.70 7.97
N SER A 213 -12.76 -5.46 7.04
CA SER A 213 -12.53 -4.59 5.88
C SER A 213 -12.02 -3.22 6.35
N SER A 214 -10.96 -2.71 5.71
CA SER A 214 -10.37 -1.42 6.10
C SER A 214 -9.44 -0.87 5.02
N TRP A 215 -9.15 0.44 5.11
CA TRP A 215 -8.12 1.11 4.33
C TRP A 215 -7.28 2.04 5.22
N ASN A 216 -6.07 2.36 4.78
CA ASN A 216 -5.12 3.14 5.56
C ASN A 216 -5.18 4.63 5.19
N GLU A 217 -5.22 5.49 6.20
CA GLU A 217 -4.88 6.91 6.10
C GLU A 217 -3.50 7.12 6.72
N VAL A 218 -2.64 7.86 6.02
CA VAL A 218 -1.29 8.19 6.52
C VAL A 218 -1.18 9.70 6.72
N GLU A 219 -0.92 10.11 7.94
CA GLU A 219 -0.59 11.49 8.30
C GLU A 219 0.91 11.61 8.57
N ILE A 220 1.57 12.57 7.91
CA ILE A 220 2.99 12.82 8.09
C ILE A 220 3.18 14.25 8.60
N ASP A 221 3.81 14.39 9.77
CA ASP A 221 4.25 15.67 10.31
C ASP A 221 5.80 15.74 10.41
N ALA A 222 6.33 16.82 10.98
CA ALA A 222 7.80 17.01 11.10
C ALA A 222 8.50 15.91 11.91
N SER A 223 7.78 15.23 12.79
CA SER A 223 8.32 14.31 13.79
C SER A 223 7.85 12.88 13.65
N THR A 224 6.66 12.68 13.07
CA THR A 224 6.00 11.37 13.04
C THR A 224 5.37 11.04 11.69
N ILE A 225 5.23 9.75 11.45
CA ILE A 225 4.28 9.17 10.48
C ILE A 225 3.26 8.41 11.31
N LYS A 226 1.98 8.77 11.17
CA LYS A 226 0.86 8.10 11.83
C LYS A 226 0.03 7.38 10.79
N VAL A 227 -0.36 6.15 11.07
CA VAL A 227 -1.30 5.41 10.23
C VAL A 227 -2.59 5.18 11.00
N PHE A 228 -3.69 5.51 10.36
CA PHE A 228 -5.03 5.24 10.86
C PHE A 228 -5.72 4.23 9.96
N LEU A 229 -6.50 3.36 10.57
CA LEU A 229 -7.40 2.46 9.86
C LEU A 229 -8.79 3.08 9.80
N HIS A 230 -9.35 3.09 8.62
CA HIS A 230 -10.75 3.42 8.39
C HIS A 230 -11.55 2.16 8.12
N TYR A 231 -12.68 2.04 8.77
CA TYR A 231 -13.58 0.90 8.66
C TYR A 231 -14.89 1.28 7.95
N PRO A 232 -15.61 0.31 7.36
CA PRO A 232 -16.88 0.57 6.66
C PRO A 232 -17.98 1.18 7.53
N ASP A 233 -17.91 0.98 8.84
CA ASP A 233 -18.84 1.54 9.84
C ASP A 233 -18.55 3.00 10.22
N GLY A 234 -17.53 3.61 9.62
CA GLY A 234 -17.11 4.99 9.86
C GLY A 234 -16.10 5.17 11.00
N ARG A 235 -15.70 4.10 11.68
CA ARG A 235 -14.64 4.19 12.69
C ARG A 235 -13.31 4.54 12.04
N ARG A 236 -12.52 5.34 12.75
CA ARG A 236 -11.14 5.72 12.44
C ARG A 236 -10.28 5.43 13.67
N GLU A 237 -9.32 4.55 13.55
CA GLU A 237 -8.48 4.10 14.66
C GLU A 237 -7.01 4.31 14.37
N LEU A 238 -6.28 4.88 15.33
CA LEU A 238 -4.84 5.04 15.23
C LEU A 238 -4.17 3.66 15.37
N ALA A 239 -3.56 3.20 14.29
CA ALA A 239 -2.90 1.91 14.24
C ALA A 239 -1.45 1.97 14.72
N VAL A 240 -0.67 2.93 14.22
CA VAL A 240 0.76 3.00 14.50
C VAL A 240 1.26 4.45 14.50
N ILE A 241 2.28 4.71 15.30
CA ILE A 241 3.09 5.93 15.26
C ILE A 241 4.55 5.54 15.03
N PHE A 242 5.14 6.09 13.99
CA PHE A 242 6.55 5.94 13.65
C PHE A 242 7.26 7.28 13.81
N SER A 243 8.36 7.30 14.56
CA SER A 243 9.16 8.51 14.75
C SER A 243 10.11 8.73 13.56
N ARG A 244 9.98 9.86 12.88
CA ARG A 244 10.89 10.27 11.80
C ARG A 244 12.29 10.56 12.31
N LYS A 245 12.43 10.99 13.58
CA LYS A 245 13.72 11.30 14.19
C LYS A 245 14.52 10.05 14.54
N THR A 246 13.88 9.09 15.22
CA THR A 246 14.54 7.85 15.65
C THR A 246 14.45 6.75 14.61
N ARG A 247 13.63 6.96 13.56
CA ARG A 247 13.34 6.01 12.49
C ARG A 247 12.90 4.64 13.04
N ALA A 248 11.98 4.69 14.00
CA ALA A 248 11.47 3.52 14.71
C ALA A 248 10.00 3.67 15.09
N LEU A 249 9.32 2.56 15.26
CA LEU A 249 7.97 2.51 15.83
C LEU A 249 8.02 2.99 17.29
N THR A 250 7.09 3.89 17.65
CA THR A 250 6.94 4.40 19.01
C THR A 250 5.63 3.95 19.66
N ARG A 251 4.66 3.54 18.85
CA ARG A 251 3.41 2.95 19.29
C ARG A 251 2.92 1.97 18.23
N GLU A 252 2.62 0.77 18.63
CA GLU A 252 1.95 -0.25 17.83
C GLU A 252 0.47 -0.32 18.20
N ALA A 253 -0.37 -0.66 17.25
CA ALA A 253 -1.78 -0.86 17.51
C ALA A 253 -2.01 -2.12 18.31
N PHE A 254 -2.71 -1.95 19.40
CA PHE A 254 -2.94 -3.00 20.39
C PHE A 254 -3.80 -4.16 19.85
N TYR A 255 -4.72 -3.90 18.93
CA TYR A 255 -5.63 -4.92 18.39
C TYR A 255 -4.93 -5.97 17.52
N MET A 256 -3.74 -5.65 16.96
CA MET A 256 -2.96 -6.61 16.17
C MET A 256 -2.26 -7.66 17.02
N THR A 257 -2.08 -7.37 18.33
CA THR A 257 -1.30 -8.22 19.24
C THR A 257 -2.16 -9.10 20.14
N GLU A 258 -3.27 -8.63 20.66
CA GLU A 258 -4.03 -9.41 21.65
C GLU A 258 -5.02 -10.41 21.04
N ASP A 259 -5.84 -10.02 20.07
CA ASP A 259 -6.80 -10.95 19.47
C ASP A 259 -6.14 -11.96 18.54
N PHE A 260 -5.09 -11.55 17.82
CA PHE A 260 -4.32 -12.43 16.95
C PHE A 260 -3.43 -13.41 17.75
N ILE A 261 -2.80 -12.94 18.83
CA ILE A 261 -1.98 -13.78 19.74
C ILE A 261 -2.86 -14.64 20.65
N SER A 262 -4.02 -14.14 21.08
CA SER A 262 -4.91 -14.93 21.94
C SER A 262 -5.60 -16.07 21.21
N SER A 263 -5.88 -15.93 19.91
CA SER A 263 -6.42 -17.02 19.08
C SER A 263 -5.35 -18.04 18.66
N ASN A 264 -4.06 -17.69 18.75
CA ASN A 264 -2.92 -18.51 18.34
C ASN A 264 -1.89 -18.67 19.48
N ARG A 265 -2.31 -18.68 20.76
CA ARG A 265 -1.38 -18.99 21.87
C ARG A 265 -0.82 -20.39 21.69
N LEU A 266 0.34 -20.47 21.08
CA LEU A 266 1.28 -21.54 21.35
C LEU A 266 1.82 -21.28 22.76
N SER A 267 1.35 -22.03 23.73
CA SER A 267 2.08 -22.19 24.97
C SER A 267 3.30 -23.06 24.67
N ALA A 268 4.37 -22.42 24.20
CA ALA A 268 5.66 -23.08 24.15
C ALA A 268 6.26 -22.98 25.54
N VAL A 269 6.32 -24.13 26.24
CA VAL A 269 7.28 -24.31 27.33
C VAL A 269 8.58 -24.72 26.65
N ILE A 270 9.54 -23.81 26.63
CA ILE A 270 10.93 -24.09 26.26
C ILE A 270 11.66 -24.55 27.53
#